data_a097c324031813ad08f620dfaf26b252
#
_entry.id   a097c324031813ad08f620dfaf26b252
#
_cell.length_a   1.000
_cell.length_b   1.000
_cell.length_c   1.000
_cell.angle_alpha   90.00
_cell.angle_beta   90.00
_cell.angle_gamma   90.00
#
_symmetry.space_group_name_H-M   'P 1'
#
loop_
_entity.id
_entity.type
_entity.pdbx_description
1 polymer ?
#
loop_
_entity_poly.entity_id
_entity_poly.type
_entity_poly.pdbx_seq_one_letter_code
_entity_poly.pdbx_strand_id
1 'polypeptide(L)'
;MKILFVIDRLELKYFEFNNLVTNFWIIKSFLKRGHEVRIATIDMLKLKLSIAYTSCYNSYIKGEEICYDKESLAEFKIEDFNLVMFRPDPPVDLDYINATYVFDFVDKSKTLVMNDTTAIRNFNEKLHAVMFNDLMPKNIVTSQKSDIMEFL
;
A
#
# COMPACT_ATOMS: atom_id res chain seq x y z
N MET A 1 11.28 -3.75 -15.25
CA MET A 1 9.85 -3.88 -14.97
C MET A 1 9.30 -2.50 -14.66
N LYS A 2 8.01 -2.31 -14.91
CA LYS A 2 7.26 -1.12 -14.50
C LYS A 2 6.47 -1.45 -13.24
N ILE A 3 6.71 -0.72 -12.15
CA ILE A 3 6.21 -1.02 -10.80
C ILE A 3 5.42 0.17 -10.29
N LEU A 4 4.25 -0.09 -9.72
CA LEU A 4 3.44 0.91 -9.02
C LEU A 4 3.51 0.66 -7.51
N PHE A 5 3.85 1.70 -6.75
CA PHE A 5 3.66 1.72 -5.30
C PHE A 5 2.44 2.56 -4.96
N VAL A 6 1.52 1.97 -4.21
CA VAL A 6 0.39 2.68 -3.60
C VAL A 6 0.71 2.84 -2.12
N ILE A 7 0.87 4.08 -1.69
CA ILE A 7 1.26 4.50 -0.34
C ILE A 7 0.21 5.45 0.24
N ASP A 8 0.33 5.86 1.49
CA ASP A 8 -0.56 6.87 2.06
C ASP A 8 -0.12 8.30 1.68
N ARG A 9 -1.03 9.27 1.89
CA ARG A 9 -0.77 10.68 1.55
C ARG A 9 0.32 11.31 2.41
N LEU A 10 0.43 10.90 3.66
CA LEU A 10 1.41 11.45 4.58
C LEU A 10 2.81 10.99 4.18
N GLU A 11 2.95 9.72 3.83
CA GLU A 11 4.20 9.17 3.32
C GLU A 11 4.63 9.88 2.03
N LEU A 12 3.71 10.13 1.09
CA LEU A 12 4.01 10.86 -0.13
C LEU A 12 4.48 12.29 0.17
N LYS A 13 3.87 12.97 1.14
CA LYS A 13 4.24 14.35 1.53
C LYS A 13 5.66 14.46 2.04
N TYR A 14 6.15 13.43 2.75
CA TYR A 14 7.48 13.39 3.35
C TYR A 14 8.43 12.42 2.64
N PHE A 15 8.11 12.03 1.43
CA PHE A 15 8.78 10.95 0.69
C PHE A 15 10.30 11.11 0.60
N GLU A 16 10.79 12.33 0.34
CA GLU A 16 12.21 12.62 0.13
C GLU A 16 13.06 12.46 1.41
N PHE A 17 12.43 12.55 2.58
CA PHE A 17 13.11 12.56 3.88
C PHE A 17 12.84 11.33 4.73
N ASN A 18 12.02 10.40 4.26
CA ASN A 18 11.49 9.31 5.09
C ASN A 18 12.26 8.00 4.93
N ASN A 19 13.55 8.00 5.30
CA ASN A 19 14.39 6.81 5.30
C ASN A 19 14.08 5.81 6.46
N LEU A 20 13.13 6.14 7.33
CA LEU A 20 12.68 5.25 8.42
C LEU A 20 11.58 4.30 7.97
N VAL A 21 10.93 4.56 6.82
CA VAL A 21 9.83 3.75 6.30
C VAL A 21 10.35 2.66 5.37
N THR A 22 9.83 1.45 5.55
CA THR A 22 10.20 0.29 4.73
C THR A 22 9.99 0.53 3.24
N ASN A 23 8.91 1.24 2.85
CA ASN A 23 8.62 1.57 1.45
C ASN A 23 9.76 2.34 0.78
N PHE A 24 10.39 3.27 1.48
CA PHE A 24 11.57 4.01 0.98
C PHE A 24 12.67 3.05 0.50
N TRP A 25 13.02 2.08 1.33
CA TRP A 25 14.10 1.14 1.01
C TRP A 25 13.76 0.16 -0.10
N ILE A 26 12.50 -0.27 -0.16
CA ILE A 26 12.02 -1.15 -1.24
C ILE A 26 12.04 -0.40 -2.56
N ILE A 27 11.49 0.83 -2.62
CA ILE A 27 11.50 1.69 -3.81
C ILE A 27 12.93 1.97 -4.27
N LYS A 28 13.81 2.38 -3.33
CA LYS A 28 15.23 2.62 -3.63
C LYS A 28 15.91 1.39 -4.23
N SER A 29 15.61 0.21 -3.69
CA SER A 29 16.16 -1.06 -4.19
C SER A 29 15.72 -1.37 -5.62
N PHE A 30 14.44 -1.15 -5.96
CA PHE A 30 13.94 -1.33 -7.32
C PHE A 30 14.57 -0.32 -8.30
N LEU A 31 14.65 0.95 -7.91
CA LEU A 31 15.28 1.98 -8.73
C LEU A 31 16.77 1.69 -9.00
N LYS A 32 17.53 1.27 -7.97
CA LYS A 32 18.95 0.88 -8.12
C LYS A 32 19.15 -0.32 -9.06
N ARG A 33 18.13 -1.17 -9.21
CA ARG A 33 18.14 -2.30 -10.15
C ARG A 33 17.64 -1.94 -11.55
N GLY A 34 17.39 -0.66 -11.82
CA GLY A 34 16.98 -0.17 -13.13
C GLY A 34 15.51 -0.43 -13.47
N HIS A 35 14.64 -0.59 -12.47
CA HIS A 35 13.19 -0.67 -12.68
C HIS A 35 12.58 0.72 -12.73
N GLU A 36 11.55 0.90 -13.56
CA GLU A 36 10.68 2.08 -13.50
C GLU A 36 9.75 1.94 -12.30
N VAL A 37 9.78 2.90 -11.38
CA VAL A 37 8.91 2.91 -10.22
C VAL A 37 8.07 4.16 -10.23
N ARG A 38 6.74 3.98 -10.13
CA ARG A 38 5.78 5.06 -9.99
C ARG A 38 5.07 4.97 -8.65
N ILE A 39 4.62 6.11 -8.17
CA ILE A 39 4.02 6.26 -6.85
C ILE A 39 2.65 6.88 -6.99
N ALA A 40 1.66 6.31 -6.30
CA ALA A 40 0.31 6.81 -6.16
C ALA A 40 -0.14 6.74 -4.71
N THR A 41 -1.18 7.47 -4.37
CA THR A 41 -1.92 7.33 -3.12
C THR A 41 -3.28 6.68 -3.38
N ILE A 42 -3.94 6.18 -2.33
CA ILE A 42 -5.22 5.46 -2.46
C ILE A 42 -6.31 6.28 -3.16
N ASP A 43 -6.32 7.59 -3.00
CA ASP A 43 -7.27 8.52 -3.63
C ASP A 43 -6.98 8.78 -5.12
N MET A 44 -5.83 8.33 -5.62
CA MET A 44 -5.49 8.40 -7.05
C MET A 44 -5.98 7.18 -7.83
N LEU A 45 -6.47 6.14 -7.13
CA LEU A 45 -7.06 4.95 -7.75
C LEU A 45 -8.48 5.24 -8.22
N LYS A 46 -8.89 4.67 -9.36
CA LYS A 46 -10.23 4.87 -9.91
C LYS A 46 -10.66 3.74 -10.83
N LEU A 47 -11.95 3.56 -10.97
CA LEU A 47 -12.57 2.69 -11.97
C LEU A 47 -13.25 3.55 -13.05
N LYS A 48 -12.99 3.23 -14.31
CA LYS A 48 -13.69 3.79 -15.46
C LYS A 48 -14.15 2.64 -16.35
N LEU A 49 -15.47 2.47 -16.51
CA LEU A 49 -16.06 1.40 -17.33
C LEU A 49 -15.47 0.01 -16.99
N SER A 50 -15.40 -0.30 -15.69
CA SER A 50 -14.83 -1.56 -15.16
C SER A 50 -13.34 -1.78 -15.45
N ILE A 51 -12.59 -0.75 -15.81
CA ILE A 51 -11.14 -0.80 -15.98
C ILE A 51 -10.50 0.00 -14.83
N ALA A 52 -9.51 -0.61 -14.18
CA ALA A 52 -8.77 0.01 -13.09
C ALA A 52 -7.67 0.95 -13.61
N TYR A 53 -7.69 2.20 -13.13
CA TYR A 53 -6.72 3.24 -13.45
C TYR A 53 -6.11 3.83 -12.19
N THR A 54 -4.98 4.46 -12.34
CA THR A 54 -4.35 5.32 -11.35
C THR A 54 -3.73 6.53 -11.98
N SER A 55 -3.75 7.67 -11.30
CA SER A 55 -2.81 8.76 -11.55
C SER A 55 -1.57 8.52 -10.69
N CYS A 56 -0.37 8.69 -11.23
CA CYS A 56 0.84 8.41 -10.47
C CYS A 56 2.01 9.27 -10.94
N TYR A 57 2.97 9.46 -10.03
CA TYR A 57 4.20 10.20 -10.25
C TYR A 57 5.35 9.26 -10.59
N ASN A 58 6.29 9.72 -11.40
CA ASN A 58 7.56 9.02 -11.60
C ASN A 58 8.49 9.25 -10.41
N SER A 59 9.16 8.21 -9.93
CA SER A 59 10.18 8.31 -8.90
C SER A 59 11.57 8.07 -9.45
N TYR A 60 12.57 8.66 -8.80
CA TYR A 60 13.97 8.57 -9.20
C TYR A 60 14.90 8.72 -8.00
N ILE A 61 16.18 8.37 -8.20
CA ILE A 61 17.22 8.56 -7.19
C ILE A 61 17.99 9.85 -7.49
N LYS A 62 18.17 10.67 -6.45
CA LYS A 62 19.03 11.85 -6.47
C LYS A 62 20.05 11.74 -5.34
N GLY A 63 21.29 11.40 -5.67
CA GLY A 63 22.30 11.07 -4.66
C GLY A 63 21.89 9.83 -3.85
N GLU A 64 21.73 9.96 -2.55
CA GLU A 64 21.25 8.88 -1.66
C GLU A 64 19.75 8.92 -1.37
N GLU A 65 19.06 9.97 -1.83
CA GLU A 65 17.63 10.17 -1.61
C GLU A 65 16.80 9.61 -2.76
N ILE A 66 15.56 9.26 -2.49
CA ILE A 66 14.54 9.00 -3.50
C ILE A 66 13.62 10.21 -3.60
N CYS A 67 13.36 10.63 -4.81
CA CYS A 67 12.49 11.77 -5.12
C CYS A 67 11.38 11.33 -6.05
N TYR A 68 10.34 12.15 -6.16
CA TYR A 68 9.36 12.00 -7.22
C TYR A 68 9.20 13.31 -7.99
N ASP A 69 8.91 13.17 -9.28
CA ASP A 69 8.71 14.32 -10.18
C ASP A 69 7.24 14.72 -10.17
N LYS A 70 6.95 15.89 -9.59
CA LYS A 70 5.58 16.44 -9.49
C LYS A 70 4.95 16.76 -10.84
N GLU A 71 5.78 17.10 -11.84
CA GLU A 71 5.30 17.40 -13.20
C GLU A 71 5.01 16.12 -14.01
N SER A 72 5.45 14.95 -13.52
CA SER A 72 5.26 13.67 -14.19
C SER A 72 3.90 13.01 -13.93
N LEU A 73 2.98 13.69 -13.23
CA LEU A 73 1.66 13.15 -12.92
C LEU A 73 0.93 12.77 -14.22
N ALA A 74 0.65 11.49 -14.37
CA ALA A 74 -0.06 10.97 -15.53
C ALA A 74 -0.96 9.80 -15.14
N GLU A 75 -2.01 9.58 -15.95
CA GLU A 75 -2.95 8.48 -15.76
C GLU A 75 -2.48 7.25 -16.54
N PHE A 76 -2.56 6.08 -15.88
CA PHE A 76 -2.24 4.77 -16.44
C PHE A 76 -3.35 3.76 -16.10
N LYS A 77 -3.53 2.77 -16.97
CA LYS A 77 -4.22 1.54 -16.54
C LYS A 77 -3.34 0.82 -15.53
N ILE A 78 -3.94 0.21 -14.51
CA ILE A 78 -3.17 -0.57 -13.55
C ILE A 78 -2.51 -1.78 -14.22
N GLU A 79 -3.14 -2.33 -15.25
CA GLU A 79 -2.58 -3.43 -16.06
C GLU A 79 -1.36 -3.06 -16.93
N ASP A 80 -1.00 -1.77 -17.01
CA ASP A 80 0.25 -1.33 -17.64
C ASP A 80 1.48 -1.57 -16.77
N PHE A 81 1.27 -1.96 -15.50
CA PHE A 81 2.33 -2.29 -14.54
C PHE A 81 2.53 -3.80 -14.44
N ASN A 82 3.78 -4.24 -14.31
CA ASN A 82 4.11 -5.64 -14.05
C ASN A 82 3.84 -6.04 -12.59
N LEU A 83 4.02 -5.08 -11.67
CA LEU A 83 3.86 -5.26 -10.23
C LEU A 83 3.20 -4.03 -9.62
N VAL A 84 2.22 -4.27 -8.77
CA VAL A 84 1.66 -3.27 -7.86
C VAL A 84 2.00 -3.67 -6.43
N MET A 85 2.60 -2.76 -5.68
CA MET A 85 2.83 -2.88 -4.23
C MET A 85 1.77 -2.04 -3.52
N PHE A 86 0.72 -2.69 -2.98
CA PHE A 86 -0.30 -2.01 -2.19
C PHE A 86 0.15 -1.95 -0.73
N ARG A 87 0.65 -0.80 -0.31
CA ARG A 87 1.31 -0.62 0.98
C ARG A 87 0.98 0.71 1.70
N PRO A 88 -0.25 1.21 1.62
CA PRO A 88 -0.61 2.36 2.45
C PRO A 88 -0.65 1.95 3.93
N ASP A 89 -0.24 2.86 4.80
CA ASP A 89 -0.32 2.67 6.25
C ASP A 89 -1.77 2.87 6.75
N PRO A 90 -2.14 2.35 7.94
CA PRO A 90 -3.43 2.60 8.57
C PRO A 90 -3.73 4.11 8.75
N PRO A 91 -4.97 4.52 8.90
CA PRO A 91 -6.13 3.69 9.30
C PRO A 91 -6.75 2.89 8.17
N VAL A 92 -7.24 1.69 8.50
CA VAL A 92 -8.04 0.86 7.59
C VAL A 92 -9.50 1.31 7.72
N ASP A 93 -9.81 2.41 7.07
CA ASP A 93 -11.14 3.01 6.99
C ASP A 93 -11.86 2.64 5.69
N LEU A 94 -13.00 3.26 5.42
CA LEU A 94 -13.78 2.99 4.21
C LEU A 94 -13.03 3.38 2.94
N ASP A 95 -12.25 4.45 2.97
CA ASP A 95 -11.48 4.88 1.80
C ASP A 95 -10.39 3.85 1.48
N TYR A 96 -9.69 3.35 2.52
CA TYR A 96 -8.73 2.27 2.37
C TYR A 96 -9.38 1.01 1.79
N ILE A 97 -10.52 0.58 2.34
CA ILE A 97 -11.25 -0.61 1.86
C ILE A 97 -11.73 -0.41 0.43
N ASN A 98 -12.32 0.76 0.09
CA ASN A 98 -12.75 1.07 -1.27
C ASN A 98 -11.59 1.05 -2.28
N ALA A 99 -10.43 1.54 -1.88
CA ALA A 99 -9.22 1.47 -2.69
C ALA A 99 -8.83 0.02 -3.02
N THR A 100 -8.99 -0.91 -2.08
CA THR A 100 -8.70 -2.33 -2.33
C THR A 100 -9.63 -2.97 -3.35
N TYR A 101 -10.91 -2.53 -3.44
CA TYR A 101 -11.86 -3.05 -4.43
C TYR A 101 -11.49 -2.69 -5.87
N VAL A 102 -10.74 -1.62 -6.11
CA VAL A 102 -10.26 -1.27 -7.46
C VAL A 102 -9.43 -2.41 -8.06
N PHE A 103 -8.69 -3.14 -7.23
CA PHE A 103 -7.82 -4.24 -7.66
C PHE A 103 -8.58 -5.54 -7.99
N ASP A 104 -9.86 -5.65 -7.64
CA ASP A 104 -10.70 -6.77 -8.05
C ASP A 104 -10.99 -6.73 -9.58
N PHE A 105 -10.78 -5.57 -10.21
CA PHE A 105 -10.93 -5.33 -11.65
C PHE A 105 -9.61 -5.42 -12.43
N VAL A 106 -8.54 -5.88 -11.81
CA VAL A 106 -7.23 -6.05 -12.44
C VAL A 106 -7.05 -7.51 -12.85
N ASP A 107 -6.65 -7.72 -14.10
CA ASP A 107 -6.29 -9.05 -14.59
C ASP A 107 -4.98 -9.51 -13.95
N LYS A 108 -5.09 -10.41 -12.98
CA LYS A 108 -3.95 -10.94 -12.21
C LYS A 108 -2.98 -11.78 -13.05
N SER A 109 -3.35 -12.15 -14.29
CA SER A 109 -2.42 -12.78 -15.23
C SER A 109 -1.44 -11.80 -15.86
N LYS A 110 -1.79 -10.51 -15.89
CA LYS A 110 -0.96 -9.42 -16.44
C LYS A 110 -0.18 -8.68 -15.39
N THR A 111 -0.78 -8.47 -14.22
CA THR A 111 -0.24 -7.62 -13.14
C THR A 111 -0.24 -8.38 -11.82
N LEU A 112 0.94 -8.56 -11.24
CA LEU A 112 1.04 -9.07 -9.88
C LEU A 112 0.69 -7.98 -8.88
N VAL A 113 -0.31 -8.21 -8.03
CA VAL A 113 -0.69 -7.29 -6.94
C VAL A 113 -0.20 -7.85 -5.60
N MET A 114 0.67 -7.10 -4.94
CA MET A 114 1.20 -7.36 -3.59
C MET A 114 0.95 -6.13 -2.68
N ASN A 115 0.47 -6.23 -1.49
CA ASN A 115 -0.12 -7.40 -0.84
C ASN A 115 -1.44 -7.76 -1.53
N ASP A 116 -1.90 -9.01 -1.35
CA ASP A 116 -3.21 -9.41 -1.89
C ASP A 116 -4.32 -8.62 -1.20
N THR A 117 -5.07 -7.85 -1.98
CA THR A 117 -6.09 -6.92 -1.47
C THR A 117 -7.31 -7.64 -0.89
N THR A 118 -7.61 -8.85 -1.35
CA THR A 118 -8.66 -9.70 -0.75
C THR A 118 -8.22 -10.18 0.62
N ALA A 119 -6.96 -10.58 0.77
CA ALA A 119 -6.40 -10.96 2.06
C ALA A 119 -6.41 -9.78 3.04
N ILE A 120 -6.05 -8.58 2.60
CA ILE A 120 -6.10 -7.35 3.43
C ILE A 120 -7.53 -7.12 3.98
N ARG A 121 -8.56 -7.28 3.15
CA ARG A 121 -9.96 -7.11 3.58
C ARG A 121 -10.41 -8.19 4.57
N ASN A 122 -9.98 -9.42 4.37
CA ASN A 122 -10.46 -10.58 5.11
C ASN A 122 -9.65 -10.88 6.37
N PHE A 123 -8.41 -10.43 6.46
CA PHE A 123 -7.50 -10.76 7.55
C PHE A 123 -6.95 -9.49 8.20
N ASN A 124 -7.60 -9.09 9.30
CA ASN A 124 -7.05 -8.01 10.15
C ASN A 124 -5.77 -8.52 10.85
N GLU A 125 -4.67 -7.82 10.66
CA GLU A 125 -3.33 -8.21 11.16
C GLU A 125 -3.28 -8.43 12.68
N LYS A 126 -4.10 -7.72 13.44
CA LYS A 126 -4.12 -7.79 14.91
C LYS A 126 -5.12 -8.82 15.41
N LEU A 127 -6.36 -8.79 14.89
CA LEU A 127 -7.40 -9.73 15.34
C LEU A 127 -7.10 -11.17 14.92
N HIS A 128 -6.60 -11.38 13.70
CA HIS A 128 -6.29 -12.74 13.25
C HIS A 128 -5.03 -13.32 13.90
N ALA A 129 -4.17 -12.50 14.49
CA ALA A 129 -3.07 -12.98 15.32
C ALA A 129 -3.55 -13.81 16.51
N VAL A 130 -4.75 -13.56 17.02
CA VAL A 130 -5.38 -14.34 18.13
C VAL A 130 -5.59 -15.82 17.76
N MET A 131 -5.62 -16.17 16.48
CA MET A 131 -5.64 -17.58 16.04
C MET A 131 -4.37 -18.34 16.47
N PHE A 132 -3.29 -17.65 16.80
CA PHE A 132 -2.04 -18.19 17.31
C PHE A 132 -1.86 -17.94 18.82
N ASN A 133 -2.95 -18.05 19.58
CA ASN A 133 -2.99 -17.70 20.99
C ASN A 133 -1.92 -18.40 21.83
N ASP A 134 -1.54 -19.63 21.48
CA ASP A 134 -0.49 -20.39 22.16
C ASP A 134 0.91 -19.77 22.03
N LEU A 135 1.10 -18.88 21.04
CA LEU A 135 2.35 -18.16 20.77
C LEU A 135 2.31 -16.71 21.24
N MET A 136 1.20 -16.29 21.85
CA MET A 136 0.98 -14.91 22.26
C MET A 136 1.00 -14.78 23.79
N PRO A 137 1.40 -13.62 24.34
CA PRO A 137 1.11 -13.30 25.72
C PRO A 137 -0.40 -13.23 25.96
N LYS A 138 -0.83 -13.23 27.23
CA LYS A 138 -2.25 -12.99 27.57
C LYS A 138 -2.74 -11.75 26.85
N ASN A 139 -3.88 -11.84 26.22
CA ASN A 139 -4.44 -10.76 25.41
C ASN A 139 -5.97 -10.71 25.57
N ILE A 140 -6.52 -9.54 25.32
CA ILE A 140 -7.95 -9.29 25.26
C ILE A 140 -8.26 -8.37 24.08
N VAL A 141 -9.36 -8.61 23.40
CA VAL A 141 -9.90 -7.72 22.37
C VAL A 141 -11.30 -7.32 22.80
N THR A 142 -11.47 -6.09 23.21
CA THR A 142 -12.74 -5.56 23.69
C THR A 142 -12.87 -4.07 23.37
N SER A 143 -14.10 -3.57 23.26
CA SER A 143 -14.43 -2.16 23.24
C SER A 143 -14.90 -1.63 24.60
N GLN A 144 -14.98 -2.50 25.62
CA GLN A 144 -15.50 -2.14 26.94
C GLN A 144 -14.37 -1.87 27.93
N LYS A 145 -14.43 -0.70 28.56
CA LYS A 145 -13.42 -0.28 29.55
C LYS A 145 -13.40 -1.20 30.78
N SER A 146 -14.56 -1.71 31.20
CA SER A 146 -14.66 -2.66 32.33
C SER A 146 -13.79 -3.88 32.14
N ASP A 147 -13.85 -4.48 30.95
CA ASP A 147 -13.12 -5.70 30.64
C ASP A 147 -11.61 -5.46 30.67
N ILE A 148 -11.17 -4.27 30.22
CA ILE A 148 -9.75 -3.87 30.28
C ILE A 148 -9.30 -3.77 31.73
N MET A 149 -10.13 -3.18 32.60
CA MET A 149 -9.80 -3.00 34.00
C MET A 149 -9.77 -4.33 34.78
N GLU A 150 -10.58 -5.31 34.37
CA GLU A 150 -10.56 -6.66 34.94
C GLU A 150 -9.37 -7.49 34.46
N PHE A 151 -8.94 -7.23 33.25
CA PHE A 151 -7.83 -7.95 32.63
C PHE A 151 -6.45 -7.56 33.19
N LEU A 152 -6.28 -6.32 33.67
CA LEU A 152 -5.03 -5.79 34.24
C LEU A 152 -4.79 -6.27 35.65
#